data_eaf99d7181d16f3eb16feee1fe5f1a92
#
_entry.id   eaf99d7181d16f3eb16feee1fe5f1a92
#
_cell.length_a   1.000
_cell.length_b   1.000
_cell.length_c   1.000
_cell.angle_alpha   90.00
_cell.angle_beta   90.00
_cell.angle_gamma   90.00
#
_symmetry.space_group_name_H-M   'P 1'
#
loop_
_entity.id
_entity.type
_entity.pdbx_description
1 polymer ?
#
loop_
_entity_poly.entity_id
_entity_poly.type
_entity_poly.pdbx_seq_one_letter_code
_entity_poly.pdbx_strand_id
1 'polypeptide(L)'
;MADWDIRDGIFRVPKDPARVPRHPETAEKLFQGVNAAIKRVLRLQGITITVEGAEHIPATGGALVAMNHTGYYDFAFMQVPPHIRGKRLVRFMAKREVFDIPVVGRVMRMMDHVSVDRSAGAASVGEAVRELERGRIVGIFPEATISRSFELKSFKNGAVRIARQAGVPLVPMVCWGSQRIWTKGGDKHLGRIKTPVWIRGGEPLELTGEVDRDIATLRETMQAMLDDVRAAYAREYGPFDKQADWLPAALGGAAPTLAEADAMDAADKAEKQRAKQQQTKKK
;
A
#
# COMPACT_ATOMS: atom_id res chain seq x y z
N MET A 1 3.90 10.89 25.84
CA MET A 1 4.57 10.36 24.62
C MET A 1 4.27 8.87 24.56
N ALA A 2 3.89 8.35 23.41
CA ALA A 2 3.69 6.91 23.27
C ALA A 2 5.03 6.19 23.54
N ASP A 3 4.98 5.13 24.33
CA ASP A 3 6.17 4.32 24.65
C ASP A 3 6.34 3.29 23.52
N TRP A 4 7.44 3.43 22.76
CA TRP A 4 7.70 2.65 21.55
C TRP A 4 8.73 1.56 21.77
N ASP A 5 8.42 0.34 21.34
CA ASP A 5 9.40 -0.72 21.16
C ASP A 5 10.06 -0.62 19.79
N ILE A 6 11.38 -0.85 19.72
CA ILE A 6 12.11 -0.93 18.46
C ILE A 6 12.29 -2.39 18.06
N ARG A 7 11.60 -2.81 17.01
CA ARG A 7 11.72 -4.17 16.45
C ARG A 7 12.55 -4.15 15.17
N ASP A 8 13.35 -5.17 14.98
CA ASP A 8 14.23 -5.31 13.79
C ASP A 8 15.11 -4.06 13.51
N GLY A 9 15.31 -3.17 14.47
CA GLY A 9 16.13 -1.97 14.36
C GLY A 9 15.57 -0.83 13.49
N ILE A 10 14.37 -0.98 12.91
CA ILE A 10 13.72 0.02 12.05
C ILE A 10 12.23 0.22 12.34
N PHE A 11 11.58 -0.73 13.00
CA PHE A 11 10.15 -0.64 13.29
C PHE A 11 9.91 -0.09 14.69
N ARG A 12 9.25 1.05 14.78
CA ARG A 12 8.73 1.61 16.03
C ARG A 12 7.30 1.12 16.17
N VAL A 13 7.03 0.30 17.16
CA VAL A 13 5.71 -0.27 17.42
C VAL A 13 5.27 0.08 18.85
N PRO A 14 3.96 0.28 19.10
CA PRO A 14 3.48 0.36 20.48
C PRO A 14 3.86 -0.89 21.26
N LYS A 15 4.08 -0.77 22.56
CA LYS A 15 4.27 -1.94 23.41
C LYS A 15 3.02 -2.81 23.35
N ASP A 16 3.13 -3.93 22.64
CA ASP A 16 2.05 -4.91 22.51
C ASP A 16 2.28 -6.06 23.50
N PRO A 17 1.41 -6.26 24.48
CA PRO A 17 1.49 -7.37 25.40
C PRO A 17 1.22 -8.74 24.76
N ALA A 18 0.49 -8.77 23.64
CA ALA A 18 0.11 -10.02 22.98
C ALA A 18 1.09 -10.42 21.88
N ARG A 19 2.04 -11.29 22.19
CA ARG A 19 2.88 -11.94 21.17
C ARG A 19 2.04 -12.97 20.38
N VAL A 20 1.90 -12.74 19.09
CA VAL A 20 1.27 -13.70 18.19
C VAL A 20 2.30 -14.73 17.73
N PRO A 21 1.96 -16.03 17.74
CA PRO A 21 2.81 -17.09 17.16
C PRO A 21 3.17 -16.79 15.71
N ARG A 22 4.33 -17.30 15.27
CA ARG A 22 4.72 -17.19 13.86
C ARG A 22 3.75 -17.97 12.98
N HIS A 23 3.27 -17.33 11.93
CA HIS A 23 2.37 -17.95 10.96
C HIS A 23 3.10 -19.01 10.11
N PRO A 24 2.43 -20.08 9.64
CA PRO A 24 3.02 -21.11 8.75
C PRO A 24 3.65 -20.55 7.47
N GLU A 25 3.20 -19.41 6.94
CA GLU A 25 3.82 -18.72 5.81
C GLU A 25 5.31 -18.38 6.02
N THR A 26 5.81 -18.43 7.25
CA THR A 26 7.26 -18.32 7.52
C THR A 26 8.10 -19.39 6.86
N ALA A 27 7.49 -20.51 6.43
CA ALA A 27 8.14 -21.56 5.66
C ALA A 27 8.41 -21.16 4.19
N GLU A 28 7.81 -20.10 3.68
CA GLU A 28 8.02 -19.59 2.31
C GLU A 28 9.38 -18.88 2.18
N LYS A 29 10.45 -19.65 2.02
CA LYS A 29 11.84 -19.15 2.08
C LYS A 29 12.14 -18.04 1.09
N LEU A 30 11.62 -18.13 -0.15
CA LEU A 30 11.83 -17.08 -1.16
C LEU A 30 11.22 -15.75 -0.69
N PHE A 31 9.96 -15.78 -0.24
CA PHE A 31 9.27 -14.58 0.21
C PHE A 31 9.97 -13.97 1.43
N GLN A 32 10.38 -14.80 2.38
CA GLN A 32 11.14 -14.34 3.54
C GLN A 32 12.50 -13.74 3.13
N GLY A 33 13.16 -14.31 2.14
CA GLY A 33 14.41 -13.79 1.58
C GLY A 33 14.22 -12.41 0.93
N VAL A 34 13.17 -12.22 0.13
CA VAL A 34 12.81 -10.94 -0.48
C VAL A 34 12.50 -9.88 0.60
N ASN A 35 11.69 -10.24 1.60
CA ASN A 35 11.39 -9.33 2.71
C ASN A 35 12.64 -8.95 3.51
N ALA A 36 13.56 -9.88 3.73
CA ALA A 36 14.82 -9.61 4.41
C ALA A 36 15.71 -8.65 3.59
N ALA A 37 15.76 -8.82 2.27
CA ALA A 37 16.49 -7.94 1.37
C ALA A 37 15.89 -6.53 1.38
N ILE A 38 14.56 -6.39 1.25
CA ILE A 38 13.85 -5.11 1.32
C ILE A 38 14.14 -4.43 2.68
N LYS A 39 14.00 -5.15 3.79
CA LYS A 39 14.30 -4.64 5.13
C LYS A 39 15.75 -4.15 5.26
N ARG A 40 16.71 -4.86 4.65
CA ARG A 40 18.10 -4.43 4.62
C ARG A 40 18.29 -3.12 3.85
N VAL A 41 17.63 -2.99 2.69
CA VAL A 41 17.66 -1.73 1.90
C VAL A 41 17.08 -0.58 2.71
N LEU A 42 15.89 -0.74 3.30
CA LEU A 42 15.25 0.30 4.12
C LEU A 42 16.15 0.72 5.30
N ARG A 43 16.84 -0.24 5.94
CA ARG A 43 17.79 0.03 7.02
C ARG A 43 19.02 0.82 6.53
N LEU A 44 19.58 0.46 5.37
CA LEU A 44 20.72 1.19 4.77
C LEU A 44 20.32 2.62 4.39
N GLN A 45 19.10 2.83 3.93
CA GLN A 45 18.53 4.14 3.66
C GLN A 45 18.27 4.96 4.94
N GLY A 46 18.35 4.33 6.12
CA GLY A 46 18.09 4.96 7.41
C GLY A 46 16.61 5.24 7.67
N ILE A 47 15.72 4.52 6.99
CA ILE A 47 14.27 4.68 7.13
C ILE A 47 13.84 4.12 8.48
N THR A 48 13.09 4.91 9.24
CA THR A 48 12.41 4.49 10.47
C THR A 48 10.92 4.37 10.17
N ILE A 49 10.30 3.27 10.59
CA ILE A 49 8.89 2.99 10.28
C ILE A 49 8.11 2.90 11.59
N THR A 50 7.24 3.87 11.82
CA THR A 50 6.27 3.81 12.93
C THR A 50 5.06 3.01 12.47
N VAL A 51 4.64 2.04 13.27
CA VAL A 51 3.54 1.13 12.95
C VAL A 51 2.54 1.09 14.10
N GLU A 52 1.30 1.41 13.80
CA GLU A 52 0.16 1.32 14.71
C GLU A 52 -0.92 0.42 14.11
N GLY A 53 -1.76 -0.18 14.95
CA GLY A 53 -2.89 -0.99 14.50
C GLY A 53 -2.49 -2.31 13.81
N ALA A 54 -1.27 -2.82 14.05
CA ALA A 54 -0.87 -4.13 13.52
C ALA A 54 -1.73 -5.26 14.10
N GLU A 55 -2.33 -5.06 15.28
CA GLU A 55 -3.26 -5.98 15.95
C GLU A 55 -4.55 -6.21 15.17
N HIS A 56 -4.97 -5.26 14.33
CA HIS A 56 -6.15 -5.37 13.48
C HIS A 56 -5.93 -6.32 12.28
N ILE A 57 -4.68 -6.67 11.98
CA ILE A 57 -4.39 -7.71 11.00
C ILE A 57 -4.69 -9.08 11.63
N PRO A 58 -5.57 -9.89 11.05
CA PRO A 58 -5.87 -11.22 11.59
C PRO A 58 -4.61 -12.09 11.70
N ALA A 59 -4.45 -12.76 12.84
CA ALA A 59 -3.32 -13.66 13.05
C ALA A 59 -3.39 -14.90 12.16
N THR A 60 -4.58 -15.32 11.79
CA THR A 60 -4.89 -16.48 10.95
C THR A 60 -6.04 -16.17 10.01
N GLY A 61 -6.24 -16.98 8.98
CA GLY A 61 -7.30 -16.77 8.00
C GLY A 61 -6.96 -15.71 6.96
N GLY A 62 -7.82 -15.57 5.95
CA GLY A 62 -7.67 -14.56 4.89
C GLY A 62 -8.03 -13.15 5.38
N ALA A 63 -7.41 -12.15 4.80
CA ALA A 63 -7.79 -10.75 4.98
C ALA A 63 -7.42 -9.93 3.73
N LEU A 64 -8.28 -9.01 3.34
CA LEU A 64 -7.96 -8.03 2.30
C LEU A 64 -7.52 -6.72 2.96
N VAL A 65 -6.30 -6.29 2.67
CA VAL A 65 -5.75 -5.02 3.15
C VAL A 65 -5.86 -3.98 2.05
N ALA A 66 -6.54 -2.87 2.32
CA ALA A 66 -6.67 -1.73 1.42
C ALA A 66 -5.84 -0.56 1.94
N MET A 67 -4.85 -0.10 1.16
CA MET A 67 -3.95 0.99 1.56
C MET A 67 -3.93 2.11 0.52
N ASN A 68 -3.75 3.37 0.94
CA ASN A 68 -3.51 4.50 0.06
C ASN A 68 -2.19 4.32 -0.72
N HIS A 69 -2.09 5.00 -1.88
CA HIS A 69 -0.95 4.81 -2.78
C HIS A 69 -0.29 6.14 -3.15
N THR A 70 0.81 6.47 -2.48
CA THR A 70 1.54 7.74 -2.64
C THR A 70 2.98 7.56 -3.14
N GLY A 71 3.51 6.33 -3.12
CA GLY A 71 4.89 6.07 -3.54
C GLY A 71 5.13 4.65 -4.03
N TYR A 72 6.22 4.47 -4.75
CA TYR A 72 6.62 3.15 -5.27
C TYR A 72 7.05 2.16 -4.18
N TYR A 73 7.32 2.63 -2.96
CA TYR A 73 7.69 1.79 -1.82
C TYR A 73 6.48 1.28 -1.03
N ASP A 74 5.27 1.72 -1.35
CA ASP A 74 4.06 1.41 -0.59
C ASP A 74 3.78 -0.09 -0.47
N PHE A 75 4.12 -0.90 -1.48
CA PHE A 75 4.00 -2.36 -1.39
C PHE A 75 4.88 -2.94 -0.28
N ALA A 76 6.10 -2.40 -0.09
CA ALA A 76 6.98 -2.84 0.98
C ALA A 76 6.46 -2.40 2.35
N PHE A 77 5.87 -1.23 2.44
CA PHE A 77 5.28 -0.70 3.67
C PHE A 77 3.99 -1.42 4.06
N MET A 78 3.14 -1.78 3.09
CA MET A 78 1.94 -2.59 3.35
C MET A 78 2.28 -3.97 3.95
N GLN A 79 3.44 -4.52 3.63
CA GLN A 79 3.93 -5.80 4.19
C GLN A 79 4.31 -5.68 5.67
N VAL A 80 4.60 -4.47 6.21
CA VAL A 80 5.19 -4.31 7.55
C VAL A 80 4.22 -4.70 8.68
N PRO A 81 2.97 -4.21 8.77
CA PRO A 81 2.06 -4.61 9.84
C PRO A 81 1.79 -6.14 9.86
N PRO A 82 1.51 -6.83 8.74
CA PRO A 82 1.41 -8.29 8.72
C PRO A 82 2.70 -9.01 9.14
N HIS A 83 3.87 -8.46 8.78
CA HIS A 83 5.15 -9.02 9.23
C HIS A 83 5.33 -8.90 10.75
N ILE A 84 4.92 -7.80 11.35
CA ILE A 84 4.92 -7.61 12.81
C ILE A 84 3.91 -8.57 13.46
N ARG A 85 2.75 -8.77 12.84
CA ARG A 85 1.68 -9.66 13.28
C ARG A 85 1.92 -11.11 12.85
N GLY A 86 2.86 -11.79 13.48
CA GLY A 86 3.12 -13.21 13.24
C GLY A 86 3.92 -13.53 11.96
N LYS A 87 4.57 -12.54 11.33
CA LYS A 87 5.33 -12.69 10.07
C LYS A 87 4.49 -13.20 8.90
N ARG A 88 3.26 -12.74 8.83
CA ARG A 88 2.37 -13.00 7.69
C ARG A 88 2.85 -12.31 6.42
N LEU A 89 2.45 -12.84 5.27
CA LEU A 89 2.86 -12.37 3.95
C LEU A 89 1.68 -11.77 3.19
N VAL A 90 1.93 -10.68 2.46
CA VAL A 90 0.92 -10.01 1.62
C VAL A 90 1.10 -10.39 0.16
N ARG A 91 0.07 -10.93 -0.46
CA ARG A 91 0.00 -11.15 -1.91
C ARG A 91 -0.54 -9.87 -2.56
N PHE A 92 0.28 -9.17 -3.32
CA PHE A 92 -0.11 -7.90 -3.91
C PHE A 92 -0.87 -8.09 -5.22
N MET A 93 -1.92 -7.30 -5.38
CA MET A 93 -2.55 -7.11 -6.67
C MET A 93 -1.76 -6.08 -7.48
N ALA A 94 -1.08 -6.52 -8.53
CA ALA A 94 -0.23 -5.67 -9.34
C ALA A 94 -0.62 -5.74 -10.83
N LYS A 95 -0.34 -4.68 -11.58
CA LYS A 95 -0.63 -4.60 -13.01
C LYS A 95 0.08 -5.73 -13.76
N ARG A 96 -0.60 -6.30 -14.77
CA ARG A 96 -0.06 -7.35 -15.64
C ARG A 96 1.31 -7.02 -16.22
N GLU A 97 1.53 -5.76 -16.60
CA GLU A 97 2.80 -5.31 -17.19
C GLU A 97 3.99 -5.50 -16.23
N VAL A 98 3.78 -5.54 -14.92
CA VAL A 98 4.84 -5.84 -13.93
C VAL A 98 5.27 -7.30 -14.03
N PHE A 99 4.32 -8.21 -14.32
CA PHE A 99 4.58 -9.63 -14.51
C PHE A 99 5.24 -9.95 -15.86
N ASP A 100 5.21 -9.03 -16.81
CA ASP A 100 5.87 -9.16 -18.11
C ASP A 100 7.37 -8.80 -18.06
N ILE A 101 7.84 -8.18 -16.97
CA ILE A 101 9.26 -7.92 -16.74
C ILE A 101 9.95 -9.24 -16.38
N PRO A 102 10.97 -9.73 -17.14
CA PRO A 102 11.43 -11.11 -17.07
C PRO A 102 11.79 -11.61 -15.66
N VAL A 103 12.64 -10.90 -14.91
CA VAL A 103 13.07 -11.31 -13.57
C VAL A 103 12.00 -10.98 -12.54
N VAL A 104 11.47 -9.75 -12.57
CA VAL A 104 10.46 -9.28 -11.62
C VAL A 104 9.20 -10.14 -11.71
N GLY A 105 8.68 -10.35 -12.91
CA GLY A 105 7.47 -11.13 -13.12
C GLY A 105 7.63 -12.60 -12.71
N ARG A 106 8.83 -13.17 -12.86
CA ARG A 106 9.12 -14.52 -12.36
C ARG A 106 9.03 -14.56 -10.82
N VAL A 107 9.68 -13.62 -10.15
CA VAL A 107 9.61 -13.49 -8.68
C VAL A 107 8.18 -13.26 -8.21
N MET A 108 7.44 -12.34 -8.86
CA MET A 108 6.04 -12.06 -8.53
C MET A 108 5.17 -13.31 -8.60
N ARG A 109 5.31 -14.11 -9.67
CA ARG A 109 4.59 -15.39 -9.81
C ARG A 109 5.01 -16.43 -8.77
N MET A 110 6.30 -16.54 -8.48
CA MET A 110 6.80 -17.48 -7.45
C MET A 110 6.37 -17.10 -6.02
N MET A 111 5.99 -15.83 -5.81
CA MET A 111 5.45 -15.33 -4.55
C MET A 111 3.92 -15.28 -4.54
N ASP A 112 3.25 -15.88 -5.52
CA ASP A 112 1.80 -15.93 -5.68
C ASP A 112 1.12 -14.53 -5.63
N HIS A 113 1.79 -13.51 -6.17
CA HIS A 113 1.18 -12.21 -6.34
C HIS A 113 0.12 -12.23 -7.45
N VAL A 114 -0.96 -11.49 -7.27
CA VAL A 114 -2.13 -11.49 -8.15
C VAL A 114 -1.93 -10.53 -9.33
N SER A 115 -2.02 -11.07 -10.55
CA SER A 115 -1.92 -10.27 -11.77
C SER A 115 -3.25 -9.59 -12.10
N VAL A 116 -3.25 -8.26 -12.24
CA VAL A 116 -4.44 -7.49 -12.60
C VAL A 116 -4.40 -7.10 -14.06
N ASP A 117 -5.20 -7.78 -14.86
CA ASP A 117 -5.55 -7.35 -16.19
C ASP A 117 -6.81 -6.47 -16.14
N ARG A 118 -6.67 -5.20 -16.49
CA ARG A 118 -7.79 -4.25 -16.45
C ARG A 118 -8.87 -4.54 -17.48
N SER A 119 -8.54 -5.30 -18.51
CA SER A 119 -9.51 -5.74 -19.54
C SER A 119 -10.29 -6.99 -19.10
N ALA A 120 -9.71 -7.77 -18.18
CA ALA A 120 -10.27 -9.03 -17.64
C ALA A 120 -10.55 -8.92 -16.12
N GLY A 121 -11.17 -7.84 -15.66
CA GLY A 121 -11.35 -7.51 -14.26
C GLY A 121 -11.96 -8.62 -13.42
N ALA A 122 -12.90 -9.41 -13.94
CA ALA A 122 -13.50 -10.55 -13.24
C ALA A 122 -12.49 -11.68 -12.92
N ALA A 123 -11.55 -11.95 -13.83
CA ALA A 123 -10.53 -12.98 -13.63
C ALA A 123 -9.58 -12.61 -12.50
N SER A 124 -9.15 -11.34 -12.44
CA SER A 124 -8.27 -10.83 -11.37
C SER A 124 -8.95 -10.84 -10.00
N VAL A 125 -10.26 -10.57 -9.96
CA VAL A 125 -11.07 -10.71 -8.73
C VAL A 125 -11.07 -12.17 -8.27
N GLY A 126 -11.35 -13.12 -9.17
CA GLY A 126 -11.38 -14.55 -8.84
C GLY A 126 -10.02 -15.08 -8.36
N GLU A 127 -8.90 -14.58 -8.87
CA GLU A 127 -7.57 -14.95 -8.39
C GLU A 127 -7.32 -14.44 -6.97
N ALA A 128 -7.65 -13.18 -6.69
CA ALA A 128 -7.54 -12.59 -5.36
C ALA A 128 -8.42 -13.34 -4.33
N VAL A 129 -9.65 -13.69 -4.71
CA VAL A 129 -10.58 -14.47 -3.87
C VAL A 129 -9.97 -15.83 -3.52
N ARG A 130 -9.42 -16.56 -4.48
CA ARG A 130 -8.76 -17.86 -4.22
C ARG A 130 -7.60 -17.75 -3.22
N GLU A 131 -6.81 -16.68 -3.29
CA GLU A 131 -5.71 -16.47 -2.32
C GLU A 131 -6.25 -16.18 -0.92
N LEU A 132 -7.32 -15.41 -0.82
CA LEU A 132 -8.00 -15.13 0.45
C LEU A 132 -8.63 -16.39 1.06
N GLU A 133 -9.28 -17.24 0.25
CA GLU A 133 -9.87 -18.51 0.67
C GLU A 133 -8.81 -19.52 1.17
N ARG A 134 -7.57 -19.42 0.66
CA ARG A 134 -6.42 -20.16 1.18
C ARG A 134 -5.92 -19.65 2.53
N GLY A 135 -6.57 -18.66 3.13
CA GLY A 135 -6.18 -18.05 4.39
C GLY A 135 -5.05 -17.03 4.26
N ARG A 136 -4.73 -16.56 3.06
CA ARG A 136 -3.65 -15.59 2.80
C ARG A 136 -4.13 -14.15 2.92
N ILE A 137 -3.21 -13.21 3.11
CA ILE A 137 -3.49 -11.79 3.03
C ILE A 137 -3.28 -11.31 1.60
N VAL A 138 -4.28 -10.61 1.05
CA VAL A 138 -4.15 -9.91 -0.23
C VAL A 138 -4.10 -8.41 0.01
N GLY A 139 -3.19 -7.73 -0.67
CA GLY A 139 -3.02 -6.28 -0.62
C GLY A 139 -3.52 -5.60 -1.89
N ILE A 140 -4.30 -4.55 -1.72
CA ILE A 140 -4.83 -3.75 -2.82
C ILE A 140 -4.66 -2.25 -2.56
N PHE A 141 -4.40 -1.49 -3.62
CA PHE A 141 -4.48 -0.04 -3.62
C PHE A 141 -5.80 0.37 -4.30
N PRO A 142 -6.83 0.79 -3.54
CA PRO A 142 -8.16 1.02 -4.10
C PRO A 142 -8.19 2.19 -5.10
N GLU A 143 -7.22 3.09 -5.05
CA GLU A 143 -7.00 4.19 -5.99
C GLU A 143 -6.54 3.72 -7.38
N ALA A 144 -6.01 2.50 -7.49
CA ALA A 144 -5.47 1.87 -8.71
C ALA A 144 -4.32 2.64 -9.40
N THR A 145 -3.82 3.72 -8.80
CA THR A 145 -2.67 4.50 -9.27
C THR A 145 -2.05 5.27 -8.11
N ILE A 146 -0.77 5.64 -8.21
CA ILE A 146 -0.11 6.53 -7.25
C ILE A 146 -0.74 7.91 -7.35
N SER A 147 -1.17 8.46 -6.21
CA SER A 147 -1.67 9.82 -6.09
C SER A 147 -0.51 10.82 -6.09
N ARG A 148 -0.46 11.71 -7.08
CA ARG A 148 0.54 12.79 -7.17
C ARG A 148 0.23 13.95 -6.24
N SER A 149 -1.02 14.12 -5.84
CA SER A 149 -1.45 15.11 -4.85
C SER A 149 -1.20 14.66 -3.41
N PHE A 150 -0.90 13.35 -3.22
CA PHE A 150 -0.82 12.67 -1.94
C PHE A 150 -2.12 12.69 -1.12
N GLU A 151 -3.21 13.18 -1.72
CA GLU A 151 -4.57 13.06 -1.23
C GLU A 151 -5.21 11.74 -1.69
N LEU A 152 -6.21 11.23 -0.96
CA LEU A 152 -6.95 10.05 -1.39
C LEU A 152 -7.75 10.36 -2.66
N LYS A 153 -7.49 9.60 -3.71
CA LYS A 153 -8.26 9.64 -4.96
C LYS A 153 -9.61 8.92 -4.80
N SER A 154 -10.38 8.88 -5.86
CA SER A 154 -11.58 8.04 -5.92
C SER A 154 -11.21 6.56 -5.85
N PHE A 155 -11.95 5.78 -5.04
CA PHE A 155 -11.73 4.35 -4.90
C PHE A 155 -12.49 3.56 -5.96
N LYS A 156 -11.86 2.49 -6.44
CA LYS A 156 -12.50 1.47 -7.27
C LYS A 156 -13.20 0.43 -6.37
N ASN A 157 -14.24 -0.19 -6.89
CA ASN A 157 -15.04 -1.16 -6.14
C ASN A 157 -14.36 -2.52 -5.88
N GLY A 158 -13.14 -2.72 -6.41
CA GLY A 158 -12.42 -3.99 -6.32
C GLY A 158 -12.21 -4.46 -4.88
N ALA A 159 -11.82 -3.57 -3.97
CA ALA A 159 -11.57 -3.93 -2.58
C ALA A 159 -12.82 -4.49 -1.90
N VAL A 160 -13.93 -3.78 -1.96
CA VAL A 160 -15.21 -4.19 -1.36
C VAL A 160 -15.71 -5.50 -1.98
N ARG A 161 -15.70 -5.59 -3.33
CA ARG A 161 -16.18 -6.79 -4.04
C ARG A 161 -15.37 -8.04 -3.71
N ILE A 162 -14.05 -7.94 -3.65
CA ILE A 162 -13.15 -9.06 -3.35
C ILE A 162 -13.35 -9.52 -1.91
N ALA A 163 -13.32 -8.59 -0.94
CA ALA A 163 -13.50 -8.94 0.48
C ALA A 163 -14.86 -9.63 0.73
N ARG A 164 -15.93 -9.09 0.16
CA ARG A 164 -17.27 -9.64 0.26
C ARG A 164 -17.40 -11.02 -0.40
N GLN A 165 -16.86 -11.18 -1.62
CA GLN A 165 -16.92 -12.47 -2.33
C GLN A 165 -16.15 -13.56 -1.61
N ALA A 166 -14.99 -13.22 -1.01
CA ALA A 166 -14.19 -14.16 -0.24
C ALA A 166 -14.69 -14.35 1.21
N GLY A 167 -15.65 -13.55 1.70
CA GLY A 167 -16.12 -13.61 3.07
C GLY A 167 -15.04 -13.32 4.12
N VAL A 168 -14.10 -12.41 3.81
CA VAL A 168 -12.96 -12.08 4.67
C VAL A 168 -13.01 -10.62 5.15
N PRO A 169 -12.36 -10.30 6.27
CA PRO A 169 -12.23 -8.92 6.73
C PRO A 169 -11.58 -8.00 5.69
N LEU A 170 -12.14 -6.80 5.50
CA LEU A 170 -11.53 -5.70 4.77
C LEU A 170 -10.86 -4.77 5.78
N VAL A 171 -9.53 -4.77 5.80
CA VAL A 171 -8.73 -3.98 6.76
C VAL A 171 -8.24 -2.71 6.06
N PRO A 172 -8.71 -1.51 6.47
CA PRO A 172 -8.16 -0.26 5.98
C PRO A 172 -6.76 -0.04 6.54
N MET A 173 -5.88 0.52 5.74
CA MET A 173 -4.53 0.88 6.14
C MET A 173 -4.12 2.20 5.50
N VAL A 174 -3.32 3.00 6.20
CA VAL A 174 -2.75 4.22 5.65
C VAL A 174 -1.24 4.24 5.86
N CYS A 175 -0.54 4.83 4.87
CA CYS A 175 0.90 5.05 4.91
C CYS A 175 1.19 6.52 4.59
N TRP A 176 2.08 7.13 5.37
CA TRP A 176 2.55 8.49 5.17
C TRP A 176 4.06 8.59 5.28
N GLY A 177 4.69 9.41 4.43
CA GLY A 177 6.14 9.56 4.34
C GLY A 177 6.78 8.81 3.17
N SER A 178 6.09 7.83 2.58
CA SER A 178 6.55 7.03 1.43
C SER A 178 6.81 7.90 0.19
N GLN A 179 5.99 8.92 -0.05
CA GLN A 179 6.12 9.87 -1.16
C GLN A 179 7.45 10.64 -1.16
N ARG A 180 8.09 10.76 0.01
CA ARG A 180 9.39 11.44 0.18
C ARG A 180 10.57 10.59 -0.32
N ILE A 181 10.33 9.31 -0.63
CA ILE A 181 11.38 8.39 -1.10
C ILE A 181 11.38 8.32 -2.63
N TRP A 182 10.25 7.99 -3.19
CA TRP A 182 10.05 7.91 -4.64
C TRP A 182 8.58 7.84 -4.98
N THR A 183 8.09 8.85 -5.69
CA THR A 183 6.71 8.94 -6.14
C THR A 183 6.60 9.10 -7.66
N LYS A 184 5.38 9.04 -8.18
CA LYS A 184 5.10 9.18 -9.60
C LYS A 184 5.33 10.63 -10.06
N GLY A 185 6.27 10.81 -10.98
CA GLY A 185 6.64 12.13 -11.51
C GLY A 185 7.55 12.95 -10.61
N GLY A 186 7.92 12.44 -9.43
CA GLY A 186 8.89 13.06 -8.53
C GLY A 186 10.28 12.44 -8.62
N ASP A 187 11.23 13.08 -7.98
CA ASP A 187 12.60 12.63 -7.90
C ASP A 187 12.76 11.34 -7.08
N LYS A 188 13.87 10.64 -7.33
CA LYS A 188 14.21 9.39 -6.63
C LYS A 188 15.22 9.67 -5.53
N HIS A 189 14.80 9.59 -4.30
CA HIS A 189 15.64 9.73 -3.13
C HIS A 189 16.03 8.35 -2.58
N LEU A 190 16.95 7.64 -3.26
CA LEU A 190 17.28 6.25 -2.96
C LEU A 190 18.54 6.08 -2.08
N GLY A 191 19.20 7.17 -1.70
CA GLY A 191 20.36 7.18 -0.81
C GLY A 191 19.99 7.02 0.67
N ARG A 192 20.89 7.41 1.56
CA ARG A 192 20.65 7.42 3.01
C ARG A 192 19.87 8.67 3.42
N ILE A 193 18.56 8.64 3.18
CA ILE A 193 17.63 9.78 3.33
C ILE A 193 17.07 9.96 4.73
N LYS A 194 17.15 8.93 5.58
CA LYS A 194 16.61 8.93 6.96
C LYS A 194 15.14 9.38 7.05
N THR A 195 14.36 9.11 6.01
CA THR A 195 12.96 9.51 5.95
C THR A 195 12.14 8.69 6.95
N PRO A 196 11.41 9.32 7.87
CA PRO A 196 10.44 8.60 8.69
C PRO A 196 9.22 8.22 7.83
N VAL A 197 8.66 7.04 8.12
CA VAL A 197 7.42 6.55 7.53
C VAL A 197 6.48 6.17 8.65
N TRP A 198 5.20 6.45 8.49
CA TRP A 198 4.16 6.10 9.46
C TRP A 198 3.09 5.25 8.80
N ILE A 199 2.78 4.11 9.39
CA ILE A 199 1.78 3.18 8.90
C ILE A 199 0.77 2.96 10.03
N ARG A 200 -0.52 3.04 9.70
CA ARG A 200 -1.59 2.69 10.62
C ARG A 200 -2.56 1.72 9.95
N GLY A 201 -2.79 0.57 10.60
CA GLY A 201 -3.89 -0.33 10.31
C GLY A 201 -5.14 0.09 11.10
N GLY A 202 -6.29 0.08 10.46
CA GLY A 202 -7.58 0.31 11.12
C GLY A 202 -8.29 -1.00 11.44
N GLU A 203 -9.36 -0.89 12.21
CA GLU A 203 -10.24 -2.03 12.46
C GLU A 203 -10.86 -2.54 11.16
N PRO A 204 -11.10 -3.85 11.03
CA PRO A 204 -11.81 -4.41 9.90
C PRO A 204 -13.17 -3.77 9.73
N LEU A 205 -13.52 -3.42 8.49
CA LEU A 205 -14.81 -2.80 8.19
C LEU A 205 -15.93 -3.84 8.16
N GLU A 206 -17.06 -3.50 8.75
CA GLU A 206 -18.32 -4.21 8.57
C GLU A 206 -18.92 -3.82 7.21
N LEU A 207 -18.98 -4.79 6.28
CA LEU A 207 -19.54 -4.57 4.96
C LEU A 207 -21.07 -4.76 4.99
N THR A 208 -21.79 -3.74 4.53
CA THR A 208 -23.27 -3.75 4.51
C THR A 208 -23.84 -4.57 3.37
N GLY A 209 -23.03 -4.82 2.32
CA GLY A 209 -23.47 -5.45 1.10
C GLY A 209 -23.87 -4.46 0.00
N GLU A 210 -23.99 -3.18 0.32
CA GLU A 210 -24.18 -2.10 -0.65
C GLU A 210 -22.83 -1.56 -1.09
N VAL A 211 -22.42 -1.87 -2.30
CA VAL A 211 -21.06 -1.62 -2.79
C VAL A 211 -20.66 -0.15 -2.68
N ASP A 212 -21.53 0.77 -3.10
CA ASP A 212 -21.22 2.20 -3.11
C ASP A 212 -21.11 2.76 -1.68
N ARG A 213 -21.96 2.30 -0.77
CA ARG A 213 -21.91 2.64 0.65
C ARG A 213 -20.62 2.13 1.29
N ASP A 214 -20.28 0.86 1.03
CA ASP A 214 -19.09 0.24 1.61
C ASP A 214 -17.81 0.92 1.08
N ILE A 215 -17.77 1.36 -0.20
CA ILE A 215 -16.66 2.15 -0.76
C ILE A 215 -16.57 3.51 -0.07
N ALA A 216 -17.69 4.20 0.13
CA ALA A 216 -17.71 5.48 0.81
C ALA A 216 -17.19 5.33 2.25
N THR A 217 -17.68 4.35 3.00
CA THR A 217 -17.22 4.03 4.36
C THR A 217 -15.73 3.74 4.41
N LEU A 218 -15.21 2.91 3.48
CA LEU A 218 -13.78 2.63 3.39
C LEU A 218 -12.97 3.92 3.18
N ARG A 219 -13.43 4.77 2.26
CA ARG A 219 -12.72 6.01 1.93
C ARG A 219 -12.76 7.01 3.08
N GLU A 220 -13.89 7.18 3.74
CA GLU A 220 -14.06 8.07 4.91
C GLU A 220 -13.20 7.59 6.08
N THR A 221 -13.21 6.29 6.38
CA THR A 221 -12.36 5.69 7.41
C THR A 221 -10.88 5.93 7.12
N MET A 222 -10.44 5.66 5.89
CA MET A 222 -9.05 5.88 5.49
C MET A 222 -8.67 7.37 5.49
N GLN A 223 -9.62 8.28 5.16
CA GLN A 223 -9.35 9.72 5.22
C GLN A 223 -9.11 10.17 6.67
N ALA A 224 -9.99 9.79 7.59
CA ALA A 224 -9.83 10.11 9.02
C ALA A 224 -8.50 9.56 9.58
N MET A 225 -8.18 8.30 9.26
CA MET A 225 -6.90 7.69 9.66
C MET A 225 -5.69 8.43 9.08
N LEU A 226 -5.76 8.86 7.82
CA LEU A 226 -4.68 9.58 7.15
C LEU A 226 -4.47 10.96 7.75
N ASP A 227 -5.54 11.67 8.08
CA ASP A 227 -5.47 13.00 8.70
C ASP A 227 -4.86 12.90 10.11
N ASP A 228 -5.23 11.91 10.89
CA ASP A 228 -4.62 11.63 12.20
C ASP A 228 -3.13 11.31 12.09
N VAL A 229 -2.75 10.44 11.13
CA VAL A 229 -1.35 10.09 10.89
C VAL A 229 -0.54 11.30 10.45
N ARG A 230 -1.07 12.13 9.55
CA ARG A 230 -0.44 13.40 9.12
C ARG A 230 -0.23 14.36 10.29
N ALA A 231 -1.23 14.50 11.15
CA ALA A 231 -1.14 15.33 12.34
C ALA A 231 -0.09 14.81 13.33
N ALA A 232 -0.05 13.49 13.57
CA ALA A 232 0.96 12.86 14.43
C ALA A 232 2.37 13.02 13.85
N TYR A 233 2.51 12.80 12.54
CA TYR A 233 3.77 12.95 11.81
C TYR A 233 4.28 14.39 11.84
N ALA A 234 3.40 15.37 11.67
CA ALA A 234 3.76 16.78 11.74
C ALA A 234 4.19 17.21 13.15
N ARG A 235 3.53 16.70 14.18
CA ARG A 235 3.95 16.95 15.58
C ARG A 235 5.32 16.37 15.91
N GLU A 236 5.66 15.21 15.37
CA GLU A 236 6.91 14.52 15.70
C GLU A 236 8.10 14.97 14.84
N TYR A 237 7.87 15.23 13.57
CA TYR A 237 8.94 15.46 12.58
C TYR A 237 8.91 16.85 11.94
N GLY A 238 7.89 17.68 12.22
CA GLY A 238 7.78 19.04 11.73
C GLY A 238 8.61 20.06 12.55
N PRO A 239 8.58 21.33 12.15
CA PRO A 239 7.83 21.87 11.01
C PRO A 239 8.43 21.48 9.66
N PHE A 240 7.60 21.45 8.61
CA PHE A 240 8.04 21.18 7.25
C PHE A 240 8.09 22.46 6.40
N ASP A 241 8.98 22.44 5.41
CA ASP A 241 9.05 23.51 4.42
C ASP A 241 7.74 23.54 3.60
N LYS A 242 7.13 24.71 3.53
CA LYS A 242 5.92 24.95 2.71
C LYS A 242 6.20 24.83 1.21
N GLN A 243 7.45 24.88 0.77
CA GLN A 243 7.85 24.65 -0.61
C GLN A 243 8.15 23.17 -0.90
N ALA A 244 7.96 22.28 0.08
CA ALA A 244 8.20 20.87 -0.10
C ALA A 244 7.21 20.25 -1.12
N ASP A 245 7.73 19.68 -2.16
CA ASP A 245 7.01 19.04 -3.27
C ASP A 245 6.26 17.76 -2.86
N TRP A 246 6.67 17.14 -1.76
CA TRP A 246 6.04 15.97 -1.16
C TRP A 246 4.90 16.31 -0.17
N LEU A 247 4.71 17.57 0.16
CA LEU A 247 3.66 18.03 1.07
C LEU A 247 2.42 18.45 0.25
N PRO A 248 1.22 17.93 0.55
CA PRO A 248 -0.01 18.28 -0.15
C PRO A 248 -0.31 19.79 -0.15
N ALA A 249 -0.85 20.30 -1.24
CA ALA A 249 -1.33 21.67 -1.32
C ALA A 249 -2.35 22.00 -0.23
N ALA A 250 -3.23 21.06 0.13
CA ALA A 250 -4.21 21.21 1.21
C ALA A 250 -3.55 21.38 2.60
N LEU A 251 -2.28 20.98 2.77
CA LEU A 251 -1.48 21.18 3.98
C LEU A 251 -0.48 22.35 3.83
N GLY A 252 -0.64 23.16 2.80
CA GLY A 252 0.23 24.30 2.50
C GLY A 252 1.55 23.95 1.83
N GLY A 253 1.69 22.75 1.26
CA GLY A 253 2.85 22.32 0.49
C GLY A 253 2.76 22.66 -1.00
N ALA A 254 3.78 22.23 -1.77
CA ALA A 254 3.91 22.49 -3.20
C ALA A 254 3.49 21.32 -4.09
N ALA A 255 2.97 20.22 -3.54
CA ALA A 255 2.42 19.14 -4.36
C ALA A 255 1.23 19.62 -5.19
N PRO A 256 0.97 19.00 -6.35
CA PRO A 256 -0.22 19.32 -7.14
C PRO A 256 -1.50 19.13 -6.32
N THR A 257 -2.49 19.97 -6.55
CA THR A 257 -3.85 19.73 -6.06
C THR A 257 -4.42 18.43 -6.64
N LEU A 258 -5.48 17.90 -6.04
CA LEU A 258 -6.12 16.68 -6.54
C LEU A 258 -6.59 16.85 -8.01
N ALA A 259 -7.15 18.03 -8.35
CA ALA A 259 -7.60 18.32 -9.70
C ALA A 259 -6.45 18.39 -10.72
N GLU A 260 -5.34 19.02 -10.38
CA GLU A 260 -4.13 19.06 -11.22
C GLU A 260 -3.54 17.66 -11.39
N ALA A 261 -3.45 16.89 -10.30
CA ALA A 261 -2.96 15.51 -10.34
C ALA A 261 -3.83 14.61 -11.23
N ASP A 262 -5.15 14.77 -11.21
CA ASP A 262 -6.07 14.04 -12.08
C ASP A 262 -5.92 14.45 -13.53
N ALA A 263 -5.72 15.74 -13.83
CA ALA A 263 -5.43 16.23 -15.18
C ALA A 263 -4.10 15.66 -15.73
N MET A 264 -3.04 15.61 -14.89
CA MET A 264 -1.75 14.99 -15.25
C MET A 264 -1.91 13.50 -15.53
N ASP A 265 -2.69 12.78 -14.73
CA ASP A 265 -2.94 11.35 -14.93
C ASP A 265 -3.75 11.07 -16.20
N ALA A 266 -4.69 11.95 -16.55
CA ALA A 266 -5.46 11.87 -17.81
C ALA A 266 -4.55 12.11 -19.02
N ALA A 267 -3.65 13.08 -18.95
CA ALA A 267 -2.67 13.36 -20.00
C ALA A 267 -1.72 12.16 -20.23
N ASP A 268 -1.14 11.59 -19.17
CA ASP A 268 -0.30 10.39 -19.25
C ASP A 268 -1.03 9.21 -19.91
N LYS A 269 -2.30 9.04 -19.57
CA LYS A 269 -3.12 7.96 -20.15
C LYS A 269 -3.37 8.17 -21.64
N ALA A 270 -3.68 9.38 -22.04
CA ALA A 270 -3.89 9.75 -23.45
C ALA A 270 -2.62 9.55 -24.29
N GLU A 271 -1.46 9.96 -23.76
CA GLU A 271 -0.17 9.76 -24.41
C GLU A 271 0.15 8.28 -24.64
N LYS A 272 -0.01 7.45 -23.60
CA LYS A 272 0.19 6.00 -23.69
C LYS A 272 -0.75 5.33 -24.70
N GLN A 273 -1.98 5.80 -24.80
CA GLN A 273 -2.93 5.30 -25.80
C GLN A 273 -2.50 5.66 -27.23
N ARG A 274 -2.07 6.90 -27.46
CA ARG A 274 -1.54 7.36 -28.75
C ARG A 274 -0.31 6.54 -29.18
N ALA A 275 0.63 6.33 -28.26
CA ALA A 275 1.83 5.52 -28.53
C ALA A 275 1.49 4.07 -28.91
N LYS A 276 0.54 3.43 -28.20
CA LYS A 276 0.06 2.08 -28.56
C LYS A 276 -0.58 2.03 -29.95
N GLN A 277 -1.42 3.00 -30.28
CA GLN A 277 -2.08 3.06 -31.61
C GLN A 277 -1.05 3.24 -32.75
N GLN A 278 -0.01 4.04 -32.53
CA GLN A 278 1.06 4.22 -33.50
C GLN A 278 1.89 2.95 -33.72
N GLN A 279 2.15 2.17 -32.65
CA GLN A 279 2.86 0.89 -32.74
C GLN A 279 2.03 -0.17 -33.52
N THR A 280 0.72 -0.19 -33.30
CA THR A 280 -0.18 -1.12 -34.01
C THR A 280 -0.30 -0.81 -35.49
N LYS A 281 -0.18 0.47 -35.91
CA LYS A 281 -0.21 0.88 -37.31
C LYS A 281 1.10 0.62 -38.07
N LYS A 282 2.20 0.34 -37.36
CA LYS A 282 3.53 0.06 -37.92
C LYS A 282 3.83 -1.45 -38.10
N LYS A 283 2.95 -2.31 -37.58
CA LYS A 283 2.97 -3.77 -37.77
C LYS A 283 1.95 -4.17 -38.82
#